data_9b53394ec68ea4cc898fc49b90b5bebb
#
_entry.id   9b53394ec68ea4cc898fc49b90b5bebb
#
_cell.length_a   1.000
_cell.length_b   1.000
_cell.length_c   1.000
_cell.angle_alpha   90.00
_cell.angle_beta   90.00
_cell.angle_gamma   90.00
#
_symmetry.space_group_name_H-M   'P 1'
#
loop_
_entity.id
_entity.type
_entity.pdbx_description
1 polymer ?
#
loop_
_entity_poly.entity_id
_entity_poly.type
_entity_poly.pdbx_seq_one_letter_code
_entity_poly.pdbx_strand_id
1 'polypeptide(L)'
;MKDNQALIVVDVQKDFLETGALPVKEGSQVVPVINRIIPKFKNVVFTQDWHPQGHISFASSHPGIAPYSTIDVSYGKQVLWPEHCVQNTSGAEFAEGLNTENGDCFVKKGAHSDID
;
A
#
# COMPACT_ATOMS: atom_id res chain seq x y z
N MET A 1 8.54 -23.89 10.87
CA MET A 1 8.86 -22.75 10.00
C MET A 1 9.74 -23.23 8.87
N LYS A 2 9.50 -22.74 7.66
CA LYS A 2 10.27 -23.12 6.48
C LYS A 2 11.30 -22.04 6.19
N ASP A 3 12.58 -22.44 6.11
CA ASP A 3 13.70 -21.50 5.91
C ASP A 3 13.80 -20.98 4.48
N ASN A 4 13.25 -21.73 3.52
CA ASN A 4 13.33 -21.41 2.09
C ASN A 4 12.08 -20.71 1.55
N GLN A 5 11.24 -20.18 2.44
CA GLN A 5 10.03 -19.44 2.08
C GLN A 5 10.00 -18.11 2.82
N ALA A 6 9.36 -17.15 2.20
CA ALA A 6 9.07 -15.87 2.82
C ALA A 6 7.58 -15.55 2.66
N LEU A 7 7.01 -14.94 3.67
CA LEU A 7 5.69 -14.35 3.58
C LEU A 7 5.86 -12.88 3.21
N ILE A 8 5.25 -12.46 2.13
CA ILE A 8 5.22 -11.04 1.74
C ILE A 8 3.82 -10.52 2.03
N VAL A 9 3.73 -9.58 2.95
CA VAL A 9 2.48 -8.91 3.35
C VAL A 9 2.42 -7.59 2.59
N VAL A 10 1.53 -7.51 1.60
CA VAL A 10 1.53 -6.41 0.63
C VAL A 10 0.52 -5.34 1.03
N ASP A 11 1.02 -4.16 1.38
CA ASP A 11 0.25 -2.92 1.46
C ASP A 11 -1.00 -2.99 2.36
N VAL A 12 -0.91 -3.62 3.51
CA VAL A 12 -2.02 -3.68 4.45
C VAL A 12 -2.01 -2.39 5.29
N GLN A 13 -2.53 -1.34 4.67
CA GLN A 13 -2.47 0.04 5.16
C GLN A 13 -3.86 0.62 5.34
N LYS A 14 -3.99 1.62 6.21
CA LYS A 14 -5.28 2.20 6.57
C LYS A 14 -6.05 2.75 5.37
N ASP A 15 -5.37 3.38 4.41
CA ASP A 15 -6.05 3.94 3.23
C ASP A 15 -6.66 2.89 2.30
N PHE A 16 -6.22 1.64 2.39
CA PHE A 16 -6.80 0.55 1.59
C PHE A 16 -7.91 -0.21 2.33
N LEU A 17 -8.22 0.16 3.54
CA LEU A 17 -9.31 -0.47 4.32
C LEU A 17 -10.63 0.28 4.09
N GLU A 18 -11.69 -0.25 4.63
CA GLU A 18 -13.07 0.18 4.32
C GLU A 18 -13.33 1.69 4.49
N THR A 19 -12.65 2.33 5.44
CA THR A 19 -12.82 3.76 5.72
C THR A 19 -11.68 4.63 5.19
N GLY A 20 -10.77 4.04 4.43
CA GLY A 20 -9.62 4.75 3.89
C GLY A 20 -9.91 5.51 2.59
N ALA A 21 -8.89 6.17 2.08
CA ALA A 21 -9.00 7.02 0.89
C ALA A 21 -9.18 6.24 -0.42
N LEU A 22 -8.66 5.00 -0.47
CA LEU A 22 -8.77 4.11 -1.63
C LEU A 22 -9.23 2.74 -1.14
N PRO A 23 -10.50 2.61 -0.72
CA PRO A 23 -10.94 1.45 0.05
C PRO A 23 -11.10 0.20 -0.79
N VAL A 24 -10.71 -0.93 -0.20
CA VAL A 24 -11.04 -2.26 -0.68
C VAL A 24 -12.18 -2.79 0.17
N LYS A 25 -13.24 -3.25 -0.49
CA LYS A 25 -14.39 -3.82 0.21
C LYS A 25 -13.94 -4.98 1.09
N GLU A 26 -14.35 -4.95 2.36
CA GLU A 26 -14.00 -5.98 3.35
C GLU A 26 -12.48 -6.17 3.54
N GLY A 27 -11.70 -5.13 3.23
CA GLY A 27 -10.24 -5.21 3.29
C GLY A 27 -9.69 -5.58 4.65
N SER A 28 -10.33 -5.14 5.74
CA SER A 28 -9.87 -5.44 7.11
C SER A 28 -9.92 -6.93 7.45
N GLN A 29 -10.67 -7.73 6.71
CA GLN A 29 -10.76 -9.17 6.96
C GLN A 29 -9.44 -9.91 6.75
N VAL A 30 -8.50 -9.32 6.00
CA VAL A 30 -7.18 -9.94 5.79
C VAL A 30 -6.30 -9.88 7.05
N VAL A 31 -6.53 -8.92 7.94
CA VAL A 31 -5.66 -8.71 9.11
C VAL A 31 -5.60 -9.93 10.02
N PRO A 32 -6.72 -10.48 10.51
CA PRO A 32 -6.65 -11.67 11.37
C PRO A 32 -6.10 -12.89 10.62
N VAL A 33 -6.36 -13.01 9.32
CA VAL A 33 -5.81 -14.11 8.52
C VAL A 33 -4.29 -14.01 8.45
N ILE A 34 -3.77 -12.82 8.15
CA ILE A 34 -2.32 -12.57 8.09
C ILE A 34 -1.69 -12.85 9.45
N ASN A 35 -2.28 -12.35 10.52
CA ASN A 35 -1.75 -12.55 11.87
C ASN A 35 -1.65 -14.04 12.23
N ARG A 36 -2.58 -14.87 11.73
CA ARG A 36 -2.53 -16.32 11.98
C ARG A 36 -1.40 -17.01 11.23
N ILE A 37 -1.06 -16.52 10.04
CA ILE A 37 -0.05 -17.20 9.21
C ILE A 37 1.38 -16.69 9.45
N ILE A 38 1.54 -15.45 9.93
CA ILE A 38 2.87 -14.88 10.21
C ILE A 38 3.77 -15.84 11.00
N PRO A 39 3.30 -16.46 12.10
CA PRO A 39 4.19 -17.35 12.88
C PRO A 39 4.65 -18.60 12.14
N LYS A 40 4.06 -18.91 11.01
CA LYS A 40 4.41 -20.10 10.22
C LYS A 40 5.61 -19.83 9.29
N PHE A 41 6.07 -18.61 9.20
CA PHE A 41 7.17 -18.21 8.33
C PHE A 41 8.32 -17.64 9.15
N LYS A 42 9.53 -18.05 8.79
CA LYS A 42 10.74 -17.51 9.39
C LYS A 42 11.05 -16.11 8.86
N ASN A 43 10.78 -15.89 7.57
CA ASN A 43 11.05 -14.63 6.90
C ASN A 43 9.74 -13.94 6.55
N VAL A 44 9.53 -12.74 7.06
CA VAL A 44 8.31 -11.95 6.83
C VAL A 44 8.70 -10.57 6.33
N VAL A 45 8.19 -10.19 5.17
CA VAL A 45 8.42 -8.89 4.54
C VAL A 45 7.10 -8.15 4.47
N PHE A 46 7.11 -6.90 4.87
CA PHE A 46 5.96 -5.99 4.74
C PHE A 46 6.25 -4.95 3.68
N THR A 47 5.31 -4.72 2.76
CA THR A 47 5.42 -3.61 1.81
C THR A 47 4.45 -2.51 2.20
N GLN A 48 4.76 -1.30 1.76
CA GLN A 48 4.01 -0.12 2.14
C GLN A 48 4.11 0.90 1.00
N ASP A 49 2.96 1.28 0.43
CA ASP A 49 2.89 2.42 -0.44
C ASP A 49 3.27 3.67 0.34
N TRP A 50 4.13 4.51 -0.23
CA TRP A 50 4.72 5.64 0.46
C TRP A 50 4.88 6.81 -0.51
N HIS A 51 3.75 7.40 -0.91
CA HIS A 51 3.75 8.41 -1.95
C HIS A 51 4.02 9.81 -1.39
N PRO A 52 4.88 10.60 -2.05
CA PRO A 52 4.97 12.03 -1.72
C PRO A 52 3.70 12.75 -2.12
N GLN A 53 3.45 13.91 -1.53
CA GLN A 53 2.40 14.79 -2.00
C GLN A 53 2.65 15.14 -3.47
N GLY A 54 1.56 15.22 -4.25
CA GLY A 54 1.68 15.53 -5.67
C GLY A 54 2.17 14.40 -6.54
N HIS A 55 2.12 13.13 -6.03
CA HIS A 55 2.56 11.96 -6.79
C HIS A 55 1.85 11.86 -8.13
N ILE A 56 2.57 11.40 -9.15
CA ILE A 56 2.06 11.33 -10.54
C ILE A 56 0.82 10.44 -10.67
N SER A 57 0.64 9.45 -9.79
CA SER A 57 -0.50 8.54 -9.83
C SER A 57 -1.78 9.16 -9.24
N PHE A 58 -1.71 10.33 -8.64
CA PHE A 58 -2.89 10.99 -8.07
C PHE A 58 -3.62 11.81 -9.13
N ALA A 59 -4.95 11.64 -9.19
CA ALA A 59 -5.78 12.45 -10.08
C ALA A 59 -5.63 13.95 -9.78
N SER A 60 -5.43 14.31 -8.51
CA SER A 60 -5.23 15.70 -8.09
C SER A 60 -3.97 16.36 -8.67
N SER A 61 -3.02 15.55 -9.14
CA SER A 61 -1.80 16.04 -9.79
C SER A 61 -2.02 16.40 -11.26
N HIS A 62 -3.22 16.14 -11.81
CA HIS A 62 -3.56 16.36 -13.22
C HIS A 62 -4.87 17.13 -13.31
N PRO A 63 -4.83 18.48 -13.31
CA PRO A 63 -6.03 19.31 -13.30
C PRO A 63 -7.01 18.92 -14.41
N GLY A 64 -8.30 18.78 -14.05
CA GLY A 64 -9.37 18.45 -14.98
C GLY A 64 -9.52 16.97 -15.32
N ILE A 65 -8.67 16.10 -14.78
CA ILE A 65 -8.75 14.65 -15.02
C ILE A 65 -9.38 13.98 -13.78
N ALA A 66 -10.41 13.16 -14.01
CA ALA A 66 -11.12 12.49 -12.92
C ALA A 66 -10.32 11.30 -12.37
N PRO A 67 -10.50 10.96 -11.07
CA PRO A 67 -9.98 9.70 -10.54
C PRO A 67 -10.48 8.49 -11.35
N TYR A 68 -9.67 7.45 -11.38
CA TYR A 68 -9.89 6.20 -12.13
C TYR A 68 -9.77 6.33 -13.65
N SER A 69 -9.47 7.51 -14.15
CA SER A 69 -9.09 7.72 -15.57
C SER A 69 -7.67 7.19 -15.80
N THR A 70 -7.35 6.92 -17.06
CA THR A 70 -6.02 6.48 -17.46
C THR A 70 -5.38 7.55 -18.32
N ILE A 71 -4.11 7.85 -18.06
CA ILE A 71 -3.33 8.79 -18.86
C ILE A 71 -2.03 8.13 -19.34
N ASP A 72 -1.41 8.73 -20.33
CA ASP A 72 -0.08 8.33 -20.79
C ASP A 72 1.00 9.09 -19.99
N VAL A 73 1.96 8.34 -19.48
CA VAL A 73 3.14 8.86 -18.77
C VAL A 73 4.39 8.25 -19.36
N SER A 74 5.57 8.67 -18.91
CA SER A 74 6.84 8.24 -19.50
C SER A 74 7.05 6.71 -19.49
N TYR A 75 6.48 6.00 -18.52
CA TYR A 75 6.61 4.55 -18.41
C TYR A 75 5.38 3.77 -18.94
N GLY A 76 4.43 4.44 -19.59
CA GLY A 76 3.27 3.78 -20.20
C GLY A 76 1.94 4.34 -19.75
N LYS A 77 0.93 3.48 -19.60
CA LYS A 77 -0.39 3.87 -19.12
C LYS A 77 -0.41 3.91 -17.60
N GLN A 78 -0.95 4.99 -17.03
CA GLN A 78 -1.11 5.15 -15.60
C GLN A 78 -2.57 5.39 -15.25
N VAL A 79 -3.15 4.54 -14.42
CA VAL A 79 -4.46 4.78 -13.82
C VAL A 79 -4.28 5.83 -12.73
N LEU A 80 -5.16 6.82 -12.70
CA LEU A 80 -5.13 7.89 -11.70
C LEU A 80 -6.02 7.54 -10.53
N TRP A 81 -5.49 7.72 -9.33
CA TRP A 81 -6.15 7.36 -8.09
C TRP A 81 -6.50 8.59 -7.25
N PRO A 82 -7.46 8.47 -6.34
CA PRO A 82 -7.55 9.44 -5.23
C PRO A 82 -6.23 9.47 -4.46
N GLU A 83 -5.91 10.59 -3.83
CA GLU A 83 -4.73 10.66 -2.97
C GLU A 83 -4.82 9.61 -1.89
N HIS A 84 -3.77 8.82 -1.74
CA HIS A 84 -3.72 7.72 -0.77
C HIS A 84 -2.27 7.47 -0.35
N CYS A 85 -2.11 6.91 0.82
CA CYS A 85 -0.80 6.48 1.35
C CYS A 85 0.28 7.56 1.22
N VAL A 86 -0.11 8.80 1.51
CA VAL A 86 0.82 9.94 1.48
C VAL A 86 1.80 9.81 2.65
N GLN A 87 3.08 10.03 2.36
CA GLN A 87 4.16 9.94 3.34
C GLN A 87 3.82 10.72 4.62
N ASN A 88 4.09 10.11 5.76
CA ASN A 88 3.91 10.68 7.09
C ASN A 88 2.46 11.03 7.45
N THR A 89 1.48 10.46 6.76
CA THR A 89 0.07 10.57 7.13
C THR A 89 -0.43 9.28 7.76
N SER A 90 -1.52 9.37 8.51
CA SER A 90 -2.14 8.19 9.14
C SER A 90 -2.61 7.16 8.10
N GLY A 91 -3.05 7.62 6.92
CA GLY A 91 -3.51 6.74 5.85
C GLY A 91 -2.44 5.80 5.33
N ALA A 92 -1.18 6.21 5.38
CA ALA A 92 -0.06 5.39 4.96
C ALA A 92 0.39 4.37 6.02
N GLU A 93 -0.08 4.49 7.25
CA GLU A 93 0.27 3.57 8.32
C GLU A 93 -0.32 2.18 8.07
N PHE A 94 0.34 1.15 8.62
CA PHE A 94 -0.20 -0.21 8.59
C PHE A 94 -1.54 -0.29 9.31
N ALA A 95 -2.37 -1.23 8.88
CA ALA A 95 -3.67 -1.48 9.49
C ALA A 95 -3.54 -1.71 11.00
N GLU A 96 -4.46 -1.12 11.75
CA GLU A 96 -4.53 -1.36 13.17
C GLU A 96 -4.77 -2.84 13.42
N GLY A 97 -4.04 -3.39 14.38
CA GLY A 97 -4.11 -4.81 14.71
C GLY A 97 -3.23 -5.73 13.86
N LEU A 98 -2.63 -5.24 12.78
CA LEU A 98 -1.66 -6.04 12.02
C LEU A 98 -0.40 -6.26 12.87
N ASN A 99 0.01 -7.52 13.02
CA ASN A 99 1.20 -7.86 13.79
C ASN A 99 2.46 -7.64 12.96
N THR A 100 3.11 -6.49 13.18
CA THR A 100 4.34 -6.12 12.47
C THR A 100 5.61 -6.38 13.27
N GLU A 101 5.50 -6.91 14.50
CA GLU A 101 6.63 -7.01 15.43
C GLU A 101 7.75 -7.92 14.90
N ASN A 102 7.39 -8.98 14.19
CA ASN A 102 8.35 -9.96 13.69
C ASN A 102 8.70 -9.74 12.20
N GLY A 103 8.48 -8.54 11.68
CA GLY A 103 8.87 -8.21 10.33
C GLY A 103 10.40 -8.14 10.19
N ASP A 104 10.93 -8.85 9.21
CA ASP A 104 12.36 -8.84 8.92
C ASP A 104 12.75 -7.70 8.01
N CYS A 105 11.82 -7.25 7.16
CA CYS A 105 12.08 -6.21 6.19
C CYS A 105 10.80 -5.43 5.93
N PHE A 106 10.92 -4.11 5.86
CA PHE A 106 9.83 -3.19 5.54
C PHE A 106 10.24 -2.41 4.30
N VAL A 107 9.53 -2.64 3.19
CA VAL A 107 9.85 -2.02 1.91
C VAL A 107 8.84 -0.93 1.61
N LYS A 108 9.29 0.31 1.58
CA LYS A 108 8.48 1.45 1.13
C LYS A 108 8.64 1.59 -0.38
N LYS A 109 7.52 1.66 -1.09
CA LYS A 109 7.50 1.75 -2.55
C LYS A 109 6.65 2.92 -3.01
N GLY A 110 6.74 3.25 -4.30
CA GLY A 110 6.04 4.40 -4.84
C GLY A 110 6.50 5.73 -4.23
N ALA A 111 7.75 5.80 -3.74
CA ALA A 111 8.26 6.94 -2.99
C ALA A 111 8.77 8.07 -3.87
N HIS A 112 8.93 7.85 -5.17
CA HIS A 112 9.35 8.87 -6.12
C HIS A 112 8.12 9.53 -6.74
N SER A 113 8.17 10.86 -6.89
CA SER A 113 7.00 11.64 -7.33
C SER A 113 6.55 11.35 -8.76
N ASP A 114 7.42 10.85 -9.61
CA ASP A 114 7.20 10.71 -11.05
C ASP A 114 7.10 9.25 -11.54
N ILE A 115 7.11 8.29 -10.64
CA ILE A 115 7.00 6.86 -10.96
C ILE A 115 6.11 6.17 -9.92
N ASP A 116 5.15 5.40 -10.41
CA ASP A 116 4.30 4.58 -9.55
C ASP A 116 4.83 3.13 -9.47
#